data_ca8ede4c682c2513ce50ec6e6c90d49e
#
_entry.id   ca8ede4c682c2513ce50ec6e6c90d49e
#
_cell.length_a   1.000
_cell.length_b   1.000
_cell.length_c   1.000
_cell.angle_alpha   90.00
_cell.angle_beta   90.00
_cell.angle_gamma   90.00
#
_symmetry.space_group_name_H-M   'P 1'
#
loop_
_entity.id
_entity.type
_entity.pdbx_description
1 polymer ?
#
loop_
_entity_poly.entity_id
_entity_poly.type
_entity_poly.pdbx_seq_one_letter_code
_entity_poly.pdbx_strand_id
1 'polypeptide(L)'
;MAKEAQQREQSLAQKVWQLATVLAGQGIGFTDYITQLTYLLFLKMDDENVELFGEESAIPEGYRWKDLLYLDGLELIKQYEDTLNVLQKEDNLIGTIYTKAQNMIDKPVYLNKVIALIDEEQWLVMDGDV
;
A
#
# COMPACT_ATOMS: atom_id res chain seq x y z
N MET A 1 -12.51 -21.08 14.45
CA MET A 1 -11.94 -19.73 14.69
C MET A 1 -10.42 -19.71 14.58
N ALA A 2 -9.69 -20.50 15.36
CA ALA A 2 -8.23 -20.55 15.23
C ALA A 2 -7.79 -20.97 13.83
N LYS A 3 -8.52 -21.89 13.21
CA LYS A 3 -8.23 -22.36 11.87
C LYS A 3 -8.43 -21.25 10.82
N GLU A 4 -9.45 -20.43 10.97
CA GLU A 4 -9.73 -19.33 10.06
C GLU A 4 -8.65 -18.25 10.15
N ALA A 5 -8.24 -17.90 11.37
CA ALA A 5 -7.17 -16.94 11.58
C ALA A 5 -5.86 -17.43 10.97
N GLN A 6 -5.57 -18.72 11.12
CA GLN A 6 -4.37 -19.34 10.57
C GLN A 6 -4.38 -19.31 9.04
N GLN A 7 -5.54 -19.61 8.44
CA GLN A 7 -5.68 -19.55 6.98
C GLN A 7 -5.51 -18.13 6.47
N ARG A 8 -6.02 -17.15 7.21
CA ARG A 8 -5.88 -15.75 6.84
C ARG A 8 -4.41 -15.32 6.88
N GLU A 9 -3.67 -15.70 7.92
CA GLU A 9 -2.24 -15.39 8.01
C GLU A 9 -1.47 -16.00 6.85
N GLN A 10 -1.77 -17.24 6.47
CA GLN A 10 -1.12 -17.88 5.34
C GLN A 10 -1.44 -17.17 4.03
N SER A 11 -2.70 -16.73 3.86
CA SER A 11 -3.10 -16.00 2.67
C SER A 11 -2.35 -14.67 2.54
N LEU A 12 -2.23 -13.93 3.65
CA LEU A 12 -1.50 -12.66 3.67
C LEU A 12 -0.01 -12.88 3.40
N ALA A 13 0.58 -13.93 3.99
CA ALA A 13 1.98 -14.26 3.75
C ALA A 13 2.24 -14.57 2.29
N GLN A 14 1.34 -15.34 1.66
CA GLN A 14 1.44 -15.64 0.23
C GLN A 14 1.31 -14.38 -0.61
N LYS A 15 0.42 -13.48 -0.22
CA LYS A 15 0.23 -12.21 -0.93
C LYS A 15 1.50 -11.36 -0.86
N VAL A 16 2.12 -11.24 0.31
CA VAL A 16 3.38 -10.51 0.47
C VAL A 16 4.46 -11.13 -0.42
N TRP A 17 4.52 -12.46 -0.48
CA TRP A 17 5.47 -13.16 -1.35
C TRP A 17 5.23 -12.83 -2.82
N GLN A 18 3.98 -12.83 -3.27
CA GLN A 18 3.63 -12.46 -4.64
C GLN A 18 4.05 -11.02 -4.96
N LEU A 19 3.81 -10.11 -4.02
CA LEU A 19 4.20 -8.71 -4.17
C LEU A 19 5.70 -8.56 -4.32
N ALA A 20 6.46 -9.27 -3.46
CA ALA A 20 7.91 -9.26 -3.51
C ALA A 20 8.41 -9.79 -4.86
N THR A 21 7.80 -10.86 -5.36
CA THR A 21 8.17 -11.46 -6.65
C THR A 21 7.97 -10.48 -7.81
N VAL A 22 6.84 -9.76 -7.81
CA VAL A 22 6.56 -8.77 -8.84
C VAL A 22 7.63 -7.68 -8.87
N LEU A 23 7.98 -7.14 -7.72
CA LEU A 23 8.96 -6.06 -7.63
C LEU A 23 10.39 -6.54 -7.89
N ALA A 24 10.74 -7.73 -7.42
CA ALA A 24 12.07 -8.30 -7.65
C ALA A 24 12.33 -8.49 -9.16
N GLY A 25 11.28 -8.79 -9.94
CA GLY A 25 11.40 -8.95 -11.38
C GLY A 25 11.80 -7.68 -12.12
N GLN A 26 11.76 -6.51 -11.45
CA GLN A 26 12.16 -5.23 -12.03
C GLN A 26 13.61 -4.88 -11.73
N GLY A 27 14.33 -5.73 -11.01
CA GLY A 27 15.69 -5.42 -10.59
C GLY A 27 15.79 -4.46 -9.41
N ILE A 28 14.68 -4.25 -8.70
CA ILE A 28 14.65 -3.41 -7.50
C ILE A 28 15.27 -4.20 -6.35
N GLY A 29 16.17 -3.56 -5.60
CA GLY A 29 16.83 -4.19 -4.47
C GLY A 29 15.86 -4.54 -3.35
N PHE A 30 16.23 -5.51 -2.53
CA PHE A 30 15.38 -6.03 -1.44
C PHE A 30 14.86 -4.91 -0.52
N THR A 31 15.76 -4.02 -0.07
CA THR A 31 15.37 -2.93 0.83
C THR A 31 14.40 -1.97 0.14
N ASP A 32 14.64 -1.69 -1.13
CA ASP A 32 13.81 -0.74 -1.87
C ASP A 32 12.41 -1.27 -2.07
N TYR A 33 12.24 -2.55 -2.41
CA TYR A 33 10.87 -3.06 -2.61
C TYR A 33 10.11 -3.16 -1.29
N ILE A 34 10.77 -3.50 -0.19
CA ILE A 34 10.11 -3.51 1.13
C ILE A 34 9.62 -2.09 1.47
N THR A 35 10.44 -1.09 1.20
CA THR A 35 10.08 0.31 1.45
C THR A 35 8.86 0.72 0.61
N GLN A 36 8.86 0.38 -0.68
CA GLN A 36 7.73 0.69 -1.56
C GLN A 36 6.45 0.00 -1.10
N LEU A 37 6.53 -1.26 -0.71
CA LEU A 37 5.38 -1.99 -0.18
C LEU A 37 4.85 -1.34 1.09
N THR A 38 5.73 -0.87 1.98
CA THR A 38 5.34 -0.18 3.21
C THR A 38 4.51 1.06 2.89
N TYR A 39 4.95 1.87 1.93
CA TYR A 39 4.22 3.07 1.53
C TYR A 39 2.81 2.73 1.01
N LEU A 40 2.71 1.73 0.16
CA LEU A 40 1.44 1.33 -0.42
C LEU A 40 0.52 0.67 0.60
N LEU A 41 1.07 -0.21 1.44
CA LEU A 41 0.28 -0.88 2.47
C LEU A 41 -0.28 0.10 3.49
N PHE A 42 0.49 1.13 3.86
CA PHE A 42 0.01 2.15 4.79
C PHE A 42 -1.22 2.86 4.23
N LEU A 43 -1.20 3.22 2.94
CA LEU A 43 -2.34 3.85 2.29
C LEU A 43 -3.56 2.93 2.28
N LYS A 44 -3.35 1.65 1.98
CA LYS A 44 -4.43 0.66 1.97
C LYS A 44 -5.02 0.48 3.37
N MET A 45 -4.17 0.40 4.38
CA MET A 45 -4.63 0.23 5.76
C MET A 45 -5.41 1.44 6.25
N ASP A 46 -5.00 2.65 5.85
CA ASP A 46 -5.78 3.86 6.15
C ASP A 46 -7.18 3.77 5.51
N ASP A 47 -7.25 3.34 4.26
CA ASP A 47 -8.53 3.15 3.57
C ASP A 47 -9.41 2.14 4.30
N GLU A 48 -8.84 1.04 4.78
CA GLU A 48 -9.57 0.04 5.55
C GLU A 48 -10.06 0.59 6.89
N ASN A 49 -9.27 1.42 7.56
CA ASN A 49 -9.72 2.07 8.80
C ASN A 49 -10.98 2.91 8.56
N VAL A 50 -11.02 3.63 7.46
CA VAL A 50 -12.20 4.43 7.10
C VAL A 50 -13.39 3.52 6.81
N GLU A 51 -13.19 2.50 5.98
CA GLU A 51 -14.28 1.64 5.50
C GLU A 51 -14.81 0.69 6.58
N LEU A 52 -13.91 0.12 7.39
CA LEU A 52 -14.29 -0.91 8.37
C LEU A 52 -14.67 -0.33 9.73
N PHE A 53 -14.02 0.74 10.14
CA PHE A 53 -14.18 1.29 11.48
C PHE A 53 -14.79 2.68 11.51
N GLY A 54 -15.08 3.28 10.36
CA GLY A 54 -15.67 4.61 10.28
C GLY A 54 -14.76 5.72 10.79
N GLU A 55 -13.46 5.50 10.82
CA GLU A 55 -12.51 6.50 11.27
C GLU A 55 -12.26 7.54 10.18
N GLU A 56 -11.78 8.72 10.59
CA GLU A 56 -11.34 9.72 9.63
C GLU A 56 -10.02 9.28 9.01
N SER A 57 -9.84 9.54 7.73
CA SER A 57 -8.58 9.25 7.06
C SER A 57 -7.46 10.11 7.64
N ALA A 58 -6.31 9.48 7.88
CA ALA A 58 -5.10 10.19 8.28
C ALA A 58 -4.40 10.83 7.08
N ILE A 59 -4.83 10.50 5.86
CA ILE A 59 -4.19 10.94 4.61
C ILE A 59 -4.98 12.12 4.04
N PRO A 60 -4.32 13.19 3.56
CA PRO A 60 -5.01 14.31 2.93
C PRO A 60 -5.85 13.88 1.75
N GLU A 61 -7.00 14.56 1.56
CA GLU A 61 -7.88 14.28 0.44
C GLU A 61 -7.13 14.48 -0.88
N GLY A 62 -7.37 13.57 -1.82
CA GLY A 62 -6.70 13.57 -3.12
C GLY A 62 -5.43 12.74 -3.18
N TYR A 63 -4.95 12.23 -2.03
CA TYR A 63 -3.71 11.44 -1.95
C TYR A 63 -3.91 10.11 -1.24
N ARG A 64 -5.15 9.61 -1.26
CA ARG A 64 -5.55 8.39 -0.56
C ARG A 64 -5.44 7.18 -1.47
N TRP A 65 -5.57 6.00 -0.87
CA TRP A 65 -5.52 4.73 -1.61
C TRP A 65 -6.48 4.74 -2.82
N LYS A 66 -7.70 5.19 -2.63
CA LYS A 66 -8.71 5.20 -3.70
C LYS A 66 -8.35 6.12 -4.85
N ASP A 67 -7.51 7.11 -4.62
CA ASP A 67 -7.05 7.99 -5.68
C ASP A 67 -6.04 7.32 -6.61
N LEU A 68 -5.49 6.17 -6.20
CA LEU A 68 -4.59 5.36 -7.01
C LEU A 68 -5.31 4.24 -7.77
N LEU A 69 -6.41 3.72 -7.21
CA LEU A 69 -7.03 2.47 -7.69
C LEU A 69 -7.49 2.49 -9.14
N TYR A 70 -7.97 3.63 -9.62
CA TYR A 70 -8.59 3.73 -10.94
C TYR A 70 -7.70 4.38 -11.98
N LEU A 71 -6.42 4.57 -11.64
CA LEU A 71 -5.45 5.15 -12.55
C LEU A 71 -4.59 4.05 -13.18
N ASP A 72 -4.03 4.35 -14.34
CA ASP A 72 -3.05 3.48 -14.99
C ASP A 72 -2.03 4.34 -15.73
N GLY A 73 -1.04 3.69 -16.34
CA GLY A 73 -0.05 4.36 -17.16
C GLY A 73 0.73 5.43 -16.39
N LEU A 74 1.09 6.47 -17.12
CA LEU A 74 1.87 7.57 -16.55
C LEU A 74 1.08 8.37 -15.52
N GLU A 75 -0.24 8.41 -15.62
CA GLU A 75 -1.07 9.08 -14.63
C GLU A 75 -0.94 8.41 -13.26
N LEU A 76 -0.87 7.09 -13.23
CA LEU A 76 -0.69 6.35 -11.98
C LEU A 76 0.68 6.66 -11.38
N ILE A 77 1.74 6.63 -12.18
CA ILE A 77 3.08 6.95 -11.71
C ILE A 77 3.12 8.38 -11.13
N LYS A 78 2.53 9.33 -11.85
CA LYS A 78 2.51 10.72 -11.39
C LYS A 78 1.74 10.86 -10.08
N GLN A 79 0.59 10.23 -9.97
CA GLN A 79 -0.22 10.31 -8.75
C GLN A 79 0.54 9.70 -7.56
N TYR A 80 1.20 8.58 -7.76
CA TYR A 80 1.99 7.95 -6.72
C TYR A 80 3.14 8.86 -6.28
N GLU A 81 3.87 9.44 -7.22
CA GLU A 81 4.95 10.37 -6.91
C GLU A 81 4.45 11.60 -6.17
N ASP A 82 3.34 12.17 -6.62
CA ASP A 82 2.73 13.33 -5.96
C ASP A 82 2.32 12.98 -4.53
N THR A 83 1.75 11.78 -4.34
CA THR A 83 1.35 11.30 -3.02
C THR A 83 2.56 11.20 -2.09
N LEU A 84 3.65 10.59 -2.55
CA LEU A 84 4.87 10.49 -1.74
C LEU A 84 5.42 11.88 -1.40
N ASN A 85 5.40 12.80 -2.35
CA ASN A 85 5.89 14.16 -2.13
C ASN A 85 5.05 14.91 -1.08
N VAL A 86 3.74 14.75 -1.13
CA VAL A 86 2.85 15.42 -0.16
C VAL A 86 3.01 14.82 1.23
N LEU A 87 3.03 13.48 1.33
CA LEU A 87 3.05 12.82 2.63
C LEU A 87 4.36 13.01 3.38
N GLN A 88 5.49 13.10 2.67
CA GLN A 88 6.76 13.35 3.34
C GLN A 88 6.85 14.73 3.99
N LYS A 89 5.97 15.65 3.61
CA LYS A 89 5.94 17.01 4.17
C LYS A 89 4.98 17.14 5.35
N GLU A 90 4.24 16.08 5.67
CA GLU A 90 3.32 16.11 6.80
C GLU A 90 4.09 16.25 8.12
N ASP A 91 3.51 17.03 9.03
CA ASP A 91 4.13 17.39 10.30
C ASP A 91 3.66 16.46 11.44
N ASN A 92 3.61 15.16 11.16
CA ASN A 92 3.10 14.16 12.09
C ASN A 92 3.75 12.80 11.79
N LEU A 93 3.21 11.71 12.35
CA LEU A 93 3.73 10.37 12.13
C LEU A 93 3.80 10.01 10.64
N ILE A 94 2.86 10.50 9.83
CA ILE A 94 2.86 10.24 8.40
C ILE A 94 4.13 10.78 7.76
N GLY A 95 4.52 12.00 8.08
CA GLY A 95 5.77 12.57 7.58
C GLY A 95 6.98 11.75 7.97
N THR A 96 6.94 11.12 9.14
CA THR A 96 8.01 10.23 9.59
C THR A 96 8.06 8.96 8.74
N ILE A 97 6.91 8.33 8.48
CA ILE A 97 6.82 7.11 7.68
C ILE A 97 7.34 7.35 6.26
N TYR A 98 6.99 8.50 5.69
CA TYR A 98 7.34 8.83 4.30
C TYR A 98 8.57 9.72 4.18
N THR A 99 9.42 9.75 5.21
CA THR A 99 10.66 10.55 5.20
C THR A 99 11.48 10.23 3.95
N LYS A 100 11.76 11.27 3.15
CA LYS A 100 12.55 11.16 1.91
C LYS A 100 12.01 10.11 0.94
N ALA A 101 10.69 9.88 0.97
CA ALA A 101 10.07 8.88 0.11
C ALA A 101 10.27 9.21 -1.37
N GLN A 102 10.68 8.21 -2.14
CA GLN A 102 10.86 8.31 -3.58
C GLN A 102 10.26 7.09 -4.24
N ASN A 103 9.68 7.28 -5.42
CA ASN A 103 9.19 6.17 -6.22
C ASN A 103 10.36 5.40 -6.84
N MET A 104 10.44 4.11 -6.56
CA MET A 104 11.42 3.19 -7.14
C MET A 104 10.78 2.26 -8.18
N ILE A 105 9.49 2.42 -8.44
CA ILE A 105 8.74 1.60 -9.39
C ILE A 105 8.49 2.45 -10.63
N ASP A 106 9.38 2.34 -11.61
CA ASP A 106 9.36 3.21 -12.78
C ASP A 106 8.39 2.75 -13.89
N LYS A 107 7.95 1.49 -13.86
CA LYS A 107 7.06 0.96 -14.89
C LYS A 107 5.62 0.91 -14.39
N PRO A 108 4.70 1.63 -15.06
CA PRO A 108 3.30 1.67 -14.61
C PRO A 108 2.63 0.30 -14.49
N VAL A 109 2.97 -0.63 -15.36
CA VAL A 109 2.36 -1.96 -15.36
C VAL A 109 2.66 -2.70 -14.05
N TYR A 110 3.85 -2.53 -13.50
CA TYR A 110 4.22 -3.19 -12.24
C TYR A 110 3.57 -2.50 -11.04
N LEU A 111 3.52 -1.17 -11.04
CA LEU A 111 2.85 -0.44 -9.96
C LEU A 111 1.36 -0.78 -9.94
N ASN A 112 0.72 -0.82 -11.10
CA ASN A 112 -0.69 -1.20 -11.23
C ASN A 112 -0.92 -2.61 -10.68
N LYS A 113 -0.05 -3.55 -11.02
CA LYS A 113 -0.17 -4.93 -10.58
C LYS A 113 -0.02 -5.07 -9.07
N VAL A 114 0.94 -4.36 -8.48
CA VAL A 114 1.15 -4.37 -7.03
C VAL A 114 -0.08 -3.79 -6.31
N ILE A 115 -0.60 -2.67 -6.79
CA ILE A 115 -1.79 -2.04 -6.21
C ILE A 115 -2.98 -3.00 -6.28
N ALA A 116 -3.20 -3.64 -7.43
CA ALA A 116 -4.31 -4.59 -7.59
C ALA A 116 -4.18 -5.77 -6.62
N LEU A 117 -2.99 -6.31 -6.44
CA LEU A 117 -2.76 -7.43 -5.53
C LEU A 117 -2.99 -7.01 -4.06
N ILE A 118 -2.55 -5.82 -3.70
CA ILE A 118 -2.78 -5.30 -2.34
C ILE A 118 -4.28 -5.09 -2.10
N ASP A 119 -4.98 -4.56 -3.09
CA ASP A 119 -6.41 -4.24 -2.94
C ASP A 119 -7.29 -5.49 -2.80
N GLU A 120 -6.85 -6.63 -3.29
CA GLU A 120 -7.59 -7.88 -3.19
C GLU A 120 -7.75 -8.38 -1.75
N GLU A 121 -6.87 -7.97 -0.83
CA GLU A 121 -6.83 -8.49 0.53
C GLU A 121 -7.28 -7.46 1.54
N GLN A 122 -7.93 -7.94 2.61
CA GLN A 122 -8.19 -7.14 3.79
C GLN A 122 -7.01 -7.31 4.76
N TRP A 123 -6.30 -6.23 5.04
CA TRP A 123 -5.06 -6.27 5.84
C TRP A 123 -5.32 -6.04 7.32
N LEU A 124 -6.37 -5.28 7.67
CA LEU A 124 -6.73 -5.06 9.06
C LEU A 124 -7.78 -6.07 9.51
N VAL A 125 -7.74 -6.44 10.78
CA VAL A 125 -8.68 -7.38 11.38
C VAL A 125 -9.68 -6.59 12.22
N MET A 126 -10.97 -6.85 12.01
CA MET A 126 -12.03 -6.26 12.82
C MET A 126 -12.11 -6.98 14.17
N ASP A 127 -12.48 -6.26 15.21
CA ASP A 127 -12.72 -6.86 16.53
C ASP A 127 -13.78 -7.96 16.39
N GLY A 128 -13.46 -9.15 16.91
CA GLY A 128 -14.34 -10.30 16.83
C GLY A 128 -14.07 -11.24 15.67
N ASP A 129 -13.18 -10.88 14.77
CA ASP A 129 -12.78 -11.75 13.66
C ASP A 129 -11.72 -12.78 14.06
N VAL A 130 -11.31 -12.73 15.28
CA VAL A 130 -10.21 -13.56 15.80
C VAL A 130 -10.72 -14.89 16.34
#